data_84bc013868ae1a91505a5d54003b4417
#
_entry.id   84bc013868ae1a91505a5d54003b4417
#
_cell.length_a   1.000
_cell.length_b   1.000
_cell.length_c   1.000
_cell.angle_alpha   90.00
_cell.angle_beta   90.00
_cell.angle_gamma   90.00
#
_symmetry.space_group_name_H-M   'P 1'
#
loop_
_entity.id
_entity.type
_entity.pdbx_description
1 polymer ?
#
loop_
_entity_poly.entity_id
_entity_poly.type
_entity_poly.pdbx_seq_one_letter_code
_entity_poly.pdbx_strand_id
1 'polypeptide(L)'
;TSSHPHFDAEKHVDRFPARKHDHFLIPAGTVHCSARNSMVLEISATPYIFTFKLWDWARMDLDGHPRPLHLDRGFGNISWDRRTRWVQENLINRIEFLGTRLDRNGDLVATLDQEARHPRHT
;
A
#
# COMPACT_ATOMS: atom_id res chain seq x y z
N THR A 1 -8.62 -31.37 15.50
CA THR A 1 -8.03 -30.75 14.29
C THR A 1 -9.08 -29.88 13.61
N SER A 2 -9.22 -28.62 14.00
CA SER A 2 -10.12 -27.68 13.35
C SER A 2 -9.45 -27.17 12.08
N SER A 3 -9.83 -27.72 10.95
CA SER A 3 -9.51 -27.19 9.65
C SER A 3 -10.34 -25.92 9.42
N HIS A 4 -9.86 -24.77 9.84
CA HIS A 4 -10.40 -23.53 9.32
C HIS A 4 -10.09 -23.50 7.82
N PRO A 5 -11.09 -23.22 6.96
CA PRO A 5 -10.83 -23.13 5.53
C PRO A 5 -9.75 -22.05 5.30
N HIS A 6 -8.67 -22.45 4.68
CA HIS A 6 -7.56 -21.53 4.37
C HIS A 6 -8.07 -20.50 3.36
N PHE A 7 -8.17 -19.23 3.76
CA PHE A 7 -8.53 -18.15 2.88
C PHE A 7 -7.40 -17.91 1.88
N ASP A 8 -7.67 -18.10 0.61
CA ASP A 8 -6.73 -17.88 -0.46
C ASP A 8 -6.82 -16.43 -0.95
N ALA A 9 -6.08 -15.53 -0.28
CA ALA A 9 -6.08 -14.11 -0.60
C ALA A 9 -5.65 -13.84 -2.04
N GLU A 10 -4.79 -14.67 -2.62
CA GLU A 10 -4.26 -14.48 -3.97
C GLU A 10 -5.34 -14.57 -5.06
N LYS A 11 -6.46 -15.21 -4.77
CA LYS A 11 -7.61 -15.24 -5.68
C LYS A 11 -8.42 -13.96 -5.72
N HIS A 12 -8.22 -13.08 -4.76
CA HIS A 12 -9.03 -11.89 -4.55
C HIS A 12 -8.27 -10.57 -4.76
N VAL A 13 -6.97 -10.64 -4.96
CA VAL A 13 -6.12 -9.48 -5.18
C VAL A 13 -5.25 -9.67 -6.42
N ASP A 14 -5.01 -8.57 -7.13
CA ASP A 14 -4.05 -8.57 -8.23
C ASP A 14 -2.61 -8.46 -7.73
N ARG A 15 -1.70 -9.01 -8.52
CA ARG A 15 -0.26 -8.95 -8.27
C ARG A 15 0.44 -8.15 -9.34
N PHE A 16 1.22 -7.20 -8.91
CA PHE A 16 2.07 -6.40 -9.77
C PHE A 16 3.54 -6.74 -9.48
N PRO A 17 4.33 -7.14 -10.49
CA PRO A 17 5.75 -7.35 -10.28
C PRO A 17 6.42 -6.04 -9.90
N ALA A 18 7.20 -6.06 -8.82
CA ALA A 18 7.97 -4.93 -8.36
C ALA A 18 9.44 -5.10 -8.69
N ARG A 19 10.06 -4.07 -9.23
CA ARG A 19 11.50 -3.97 -9.50
C ARG A 19 12.15 -2.97 -8.56
N LYS A 20 13.45 -3.02 -8.45
CA LYS A 20 14.22 -2.01 -7.71
C LYS A 20 13.89 -0.61 -8.24
N HIS A 21 13.59 0.31 -7.35
CA HIS A 21 13.19 1.70 -7.61
C HIS A 21 11.78 1.88 -8.17
N ASP A 22 10.97 0.83 -8.29
CA ASP A 22 9.55 1.03 -8.57
C ASP A 22 8.88 1.78 -7.41
N HIS A 23 7.96 2.64 -7.78
CA HIS A 23 7.21 3.47 -6.86
C HIS A 23 5.73 3.10 -6.89
N PHE A 24 5.15 2.95 -5.71
CA PHE A 24 3.73 2.64 -5.53
C PHE A 24 3.10 3.69 -4.62
N LEU A 25 2.18 4.47 -5.15
CA LEU A 25 1.37 5.38 -4.37
C LEU A 25 0.21 4.59 -3.76
N ILE A 26 0.00 4.72 -2.45
CA ILE A 26 -1.04 3.98 -1.74
C ILE A 26 -1.92 4.95 -0.95
N PRO A 27 -2.94 5.53 -1.59
CA PRO A 27 -3.88 6.38 -0.90
C PRO A 27 -4.75 5.60 0.09
N ALA A 28 -5.22 6.27 1.14
CA ALA A 28 -6.11 5.68 2.14
C ALA A 28 -7.29 4.97 1.47
N GLY A 29 -7.68 3.82 2.00
CA GLY A 29 -8.74 2.98 1.44
C GLY A 29 -8.29 2.03 0.33
N THR A 30 -7.01 1.99 -0.02
CA THR A 30 -6.47 1.03 -1.00
C THR A 30 -6.03 -0.24 -0.29
N VAL A 31 -6.64 -1.37 -0.63
CA VAL A 31 -6.22 -2.68 -0.13
C VAL A 31 -4.88 -3.04 -0.77
N HIS A 32 -3.88 -3.29 0.05
CA HIS A 32 -2.53 -3.57 -0.44
C HIS A 32 -1.73 -4.45 0.53
N CYS A 33 -0.75 -5.11 0.01
CA CYS A 33 0.31 -5.76 0.78
C CYS A 33 1.56 -5.94 -0.09
N SER A 34 2.70 -6.16 0.54
CA SER A 34 3.91 -6.62 -0.15
C SER A 34 4.04 -8.13 -0.04
N ALA A 35 4.44 -8.78 -1.13
CA ALA A 35 4.73 -10.21 -1.13
C ALA A 35 6.17 -10.48 -0.65
N ARG A 36 6.49 -11.76 -0.50
CA ARG A 36 7.84 -12.21 -0.14
C ARG A 36 8.90 -11.71 -1.13
N ASN A 37 10.13 -11.63 -0.66
CA ASN A 37 11.31 -11.17 -1.42
C ASN A 37 11.24 -9.71 -1.87
N SER A 38 10.43 -8.90 -1.18
CA SER A 38 10.35 -7.46 -1.41
C SER A 38 10.88 -6.72 -0.19
N MET A 39 11.83 -5.80 -0.42
CA MET A 39 12.21 -4.79 0.56
C MET A 39 11.54 -3.48 0.18
N VAL A 40 10.79 -2.91 1.11
CA VAL A 40 9.97 -1.73 0.87
C VAL A 40 10.43 -0.60 1.79
N LEU A 41 10.62 0.58 1.23
CA LEU A 41 10.70 1.83 1.98
C LEU A 41 9.32 2.48 1.93
N GLU A 42 8.68 2.58 3.08
CA GLU A 42 7.39 3.27 3.23
C GLU A 42 7.59 4.67 3.79
N ILE A 43 7.05 5.66 3.10
CA ILE A 43 6.99 7.04 3.58
C ILE A 43 5.52 7.40 3.73
N SER A 44 5.11 7.66 4.96
CA SER A 44 3.71 7.97 5.29
C SER A 44 3.55 9.44 5.65
N ALA A 45 2.54 10.08 5.09
CA ALA A 45 2.18 11.47 5.38
C ALA A 45 1.17 11.60 6.54
N THR A 46 0.83 10.51 7.21
CA THR A 46 -0.15 10.51 8.30
C THR A 46 0.50 10.71 9.66
N PRO A 47 -0.11 11.46 10.59
CA PRO A 47 0.41 11.64 11.95
C PRO A 47 0.39 10.36 12.80
N TYR A 48 -0.42 9.38 12.41
CA TYR A 48 -0.55 8.08 13.06
C TYR A 48 -0.57 6.96 12.02
N ILE A 49 -0.07 5.79 12.41
CA ILE A 49 -0.21 4.59 11.61
C ILE A 49 -1.64 4.08 11.78
N PHE A 50 -2.50 4.41 10.83
CA PHE A 50 -3.85 3.87 10.73
C PHE A 50 -3.87 2.77 9.70
N THR A 51 -3.81 1.53 10.16
CA THR A 51 -3.87 0.35 9.29
C THR A 51 -4.93 -0.61 9.81
N PHE A 52 -5.88 -0.94 8.95
CA PHE A 52 -6.82 -2.02 9.19
C PHE A 52 -6.27 -3.31 8.59
N LYS A 53 -6.08 -4.32 9.43
CA LYS A 53 -5.69 -5.65 9.00
C LYS A 53 -6.89 -6.42 8.52
N LEU A 54 -6.98 -6.64 7.21
CA LEU A 54 -8.04 -7.45 6.60
C LEU A 54 -7.64 -8.93 6.53
N TRP A 55 -6.34 -9.19 6.44
CA TRP A 55 -5.77 -10.52 6.41
C TRP A 55 -4.31 -10.47 6.87
N ASP A 56 -3.83 -11.50 7.56
CA ASP A 56 -2.47 -11.53 8.11
C ASP A 56 -1.78 -12.89 7.93
N TRP A 57 -1.91 -13.49 6.76
CA TRP A 57 -1.20 -14.74 6.40
C TRP A 57 -1.44 -15.89 7.38
N ALA A 58 -2.57 -15.90 8.08
CA ALA A 58 -2.87 -16.84 9.16
C ALA A 58 -1.78 -16.90 10.25
N ARG A 59 -1.09 -15.79 10.49
CA ARG A 59 -0.04 -15.70 11.51
C ARG A 59 -0.63 -15.79 12.91
N MET A 60 0.09 -16.46 13.78
CA MET A 60 -0.21 -16.53 15.21
C MET A 60 0.57 -15.44 15.96
N ASP A 61 0.06 -15.04 17.11
CA ASP A 61 0.76 -14.25 18.10
C ASP A 61 1.73 -15.13 18.92
N LEU A 62 2.41 -14.52 19.90
CA LEU A 62 3.36 -15.23 20.76
C LEU A 62 2.71 -16.29 21.65
N ASP A 63 1.42 -16.17 21.91
CA ASP A 63 0.63 -17.09 22.74
C ASP A 63 -0.05 -18.19 21.91
N GLY A 64 0.18 -18.21 20.61
CA GLY A 64 -0.36 -19.19 19.69
C GLY A 64 -1.82 -18.93 19.27
N HIS A 65 -2.34 -17.73 19.48
CA HIS A 65 -3.65 -17.33 19.00
C HIS A 65 -3.56 -16.65 17.63
N PRO A 66 -4.61 -16.77 16.79
CA PRO A 66 -4.68 -16.01 15.56
C PRO A 66 -4.61 -14.52 15.84
N ARG A 67 -3.76 -13.80 15.09
CA ARG A 67 -3.65 -12.34 15.24
C ARG A 67 -4.97 -11.67 14.86
N PRO A 68 -5.38 -10.60 15.58
CA PRO A 68 -6.66 -9.97 15.36
C PRO A 68 -6.75 -9.32 13.98
N LEU A 69 -7.91 -9.46 13.35
CA LEU A 69 -8.28 -8.79 12.11
C LEU A 69 -9.32 -7.71 12.39
N HIS A 70 -9.33 -6.66 11.56
CA HIS A 70 -10.19 -5.49 11.72
C HIS A 70 -11.23 -5.45 10.60
N LEU A 71 -11.99 -6.53 10.41
CA LEU A 71 -12.85 -6.70 9.24
C LEU A 71 -13.97 -5.65 9.18
N ASP A 72 -14.73 -5.49 10.26
CA ASP A 72 -15.90 -4.60 10.27
C ASP A 72 -15.52 -3.15 9.94
N ARG A 73 -14.51 -2.62 10.63
CA ARG A 73 -14.03 -1.26 10.40
C ARG A 73 -13.27 -1.13 9.08
N GLY A 74 -12.49 -2.13 8.75
CA GLY A 74 -11.70 -2.14 7.51
C GLY A 74 -12.59 -2.09 6.28
N PHE A 75 -13.67 -2.88 6.24
CA PHE A 75 -14.59 -2.90 5.12
C PHE A 75 -15.24 -1.54 4.84
N GLY A 76 -15.61 -0.79 5.88
CA GLY A 76 -16.16 0.55 5.75
C GLY A 76 -15.18 1.60 5.21
N ASN A 77 -13.90 1.29 5.16
CA ASN A 77 -12.86 2.21 4.71
C ASN A 77 -12.25 1.84 3.34
N ILE A 78 -12.75 0.80 2.67
CA ILE A 78 -12.26 0.39 1.36
C ILE A 78 -12.86 1.25 0.25
N SER A 79 -11.99 1.77 -0.61
CA SER A 79 -12.40 2.41 -1.87
C SER A 79 -12.53 1.32 -2.95
N TRP A 80 -13.76 0.87 -3.19
CA TRP A 80 -14.07 -0.28 -4.03
C TRP A 80 -13.88 -0.07 -5.54
N ASP A 81 -13.69 1.16 -5.97
CA ASP A 81 -13.41 1.55 -7.35
C ASP A 81 -11.95 1.35 -7.76
N ARG A 82 -11.06 1.11 -6.80
CA ARG A 82 -9.62 0.95 -7.04
C ARG A 82 -9.29 -0.46 -7.51
N ARG A 83 -9.76 -0.77 -8.72
CA ARG A 83 -9.52 -2.06 -9.38
C ARG A 83 -8.25 -2.01 -10.21
N THR A 84 -7.84 -3.14 -10.75
CA THR A 84 -6.59 -3.37 -11.50
C THR A 84 -6.22 -2.24 -12.45
N ARG A 85 -7.10 -1.90 -13.37
CA ARG A 85 -6.84 -0.86 -14.37
C ARG A 85 -6.61 0.50 -13.74
N TRP A 86 -7.46 0.87 -12.78
CA TRP A 86 -7.32 2.14 -12.08
C TRP A 86 -5.98 2.23 -11.33
N VAL A 87 -5.57 1.14 -10.66
CA VAL A 87 -4.28 1.03 -9.95
C VAL A 87 -3.11 1.22 -10.91
N GLN A 88 -3.14 0.54 -12.05
CA GLN A 88 -2.09 0.65 -13.07
C GLN A 88 -1.97 2.06 -13.64
N GLU A 89 -3.09 2.72 -13.87
CA GLU A 89 -3.13 4.06 -14.47
C GLU A 89 -2.77 5.17 -13.47
N ASN A 90 -2.99 4.97 -12.17
CA ASN A 90 -2.92 6.04 -11.18
C ASN A 90 -1.88 5.85 -10.08
N LEU A 91 -1.48 4.62 -9.74
CA LEU A 91 -0.69 4.36 -8.53
C LEU A 91 0.72 3.84 -8.80
N ILE A 92 0.96 3.19 -9.92
CA ILE A 92 2.25 2.54 -10.19
C ILE A 92 3.13 3.46 -11.02
N ASN A 93 4.31 3.81 -10.49
CA ASN A 93 5.31 4.65 -11.15
C ASN A 93 4.75 5.99 -11.67
N ARG A 94 3.81 6.58 -10.92
CA ARG A 94 3.20 7.88 -11.24
C ARG A 94 3.91 8.99 -10.46
N ILE A 95 5.13 9.30 -10.88
CA ILE A 95 5.97 10.35 -10.31
C ILE A 95 6.07 11.47 -11.33
N GLU A 96 5.82 12.68 -10.90
CA GLU A 96 6.05 13.89 -11.69
C GLU A 96 7.34 14.57 -11.24
N PHE A 97 8.21 14.83 -12.20
CA PHE A 97 9.42 15.58 -11.95
C PHE A 97 9.12 17.08 -11.99
N LEU A 98 9.28 17.76 -10.87
CA LEU A 98 9.02 19.19 -10.74
C LEU A 98 10.26 20.07 -11.00
N GLY A 99 11.42 19.47 -11.04
CA GLY A 99 12.68 20.18 -11.24
C GLY A 99 13.77 19.77 -10.27
N THR A 100 14.85 20.50 -10.29
CA THR A 100 15.97 20.30 -9.37
C THR A 100 16.15 21.52 -8.47
N ARG A 101 16.63 21.29 -7.26
CA ARG A 101 17.02 22.34 -6.33
C ARG A 101 18.34 21.97 -5.65
N LEU A 102 19.01 22.94 -5.10
CA LEU A 102 20.16 22.67 -4.23
C LEU A 102 19.64 22.39 -2.80
N ASP A 103 20.19 21.38 -2.17
CA ASP A 103 19.96 21.11 -0.76
C ASP A 103 20.82 22.05 0.12
N ARG A 104 20.79 21.82 1.44
CA ARG A 104 21.56 22.64 2.41
C ARG A 104 23.06 22.49 2.26
N ASN A 105 23.53 21.41 1.64
CA ASN A 105 24.94 21.12 1.40
C ASN A 105 25.41 21.64 0.03
N GLY A 106 24.49 22.16 -0.81
CA GLY A 106 24.75 22.58 -2.17
C GLY A 106 24.68 21.44 -3.20
N ASP A 107 24.19 20.27 -2.81
CA ASP A 107 24.00 19.14 -3.73
C ASP A 107 22.70 19.28 -4.52
N LEU A 108 22.74 18.88 -5.79
CA LEU A 108 21.59 18.91 -6.68
C LEU A 108 20.64 17.77 -6.34
N VAL A 109 19.42 18.10 -5.93
CA VAL A 109 18.37 17.14 -5.62
C VAL A 109 17.15 17.31 -6.52
N ALA A 110 16.55 16.19 -6.94
CA ALA A 110 15.32 16.20 -7.70
C ALA A 110 14.13 16.49 -6.77
N THR A 111 13.22 17.32 -7.24
CA THR A 111 11.92 17.53 -6.59
C THR A 111 10.89 16.73 -7.36
N LEU A 112 10.19 15.85 -6.66
CA LEU A 112 9.18 14.96 -7.22
C LEU A 112 7.84 15.26 -6.57
N ASP A 113 6.76 15.25 -7.34
CA ASP A 113 5.40 15.34 -6.85
C ASP A 113 4.67 14.03 -7.12
N GLN A 114 4.08 13.50 -6.08
CA GLN A 114 3.28 12.28 -6.12
C GLN A 114 1.80 12.55 -5.84
N GLU A 115 1.50 13.69 -5.23
CA GLU A 115 0.15 14.01 -4.77
C GLU A 115 -0.67 14.77 -5.83
N ALA A 116 -0.04 15.45 -6.77
CA ALA A 116 -0.69 16.33 -7.73
C ALA A 116 -1.72 15.63 -8.66
N ARG A 117 -1.66 14.30 -8.75
CA ARG A 117 -2.56 13.52 -9.60
C ARG A 117 -3.64 12.76 -8.84
N HIS A 118 -3.75 12.97 -7.54
CA HIS A 118 -4.81 12.34 -6.78
C HIS A 118 -6.11 13.09 -7.05
N PRO A 119 -7.15 12.44 -7.62
CA PRO A 119 -8.45 13.09 -7.69
C PRO A 119 -8.89 13.40 -6.26
N ARG A 120 -8.96 14.68 -5.91
CA ARG A 120 -9.60 15.10 -4.68
C ARG A 120 -11.04 14.65 -4.79
N HIS A 121 -11.47 13.80 -3.89
CA HIS A 121 -12.90 13.55 -3.75
C HIS A 121 -13.54 14.85 -3.30
N THR A 122 -14.27 15.48 -4.22
CA THR A 122 -15.22 16.56 -3.92
C THR A 122 -16.50 15.94 -3.38
#